data_4167ce65366b3fcac0501660fe2cb526
#
_entry.id   4167ce65366b3fcac0501660fe2cb526
#
_cell.length_a   1.000
_cell.length_b   1.000
_cell.length_c   1.000
_cell.angle_alpha   90.00
_cell.angle_beta   90.00
_cell.angle_gamma   90.00
#
_symmetry.space_group_name_H-M   'P 1'
#
loop_
_entity.id
_entity.type
_entity.pdbx_description
1 polymer ?
#
loop_
_entity_poly.entity_id
_entity_poly.type
_entity_poly.pdbx_seq_one_letter_code
_entity_poly.pdbx_strand_id
1 'polypeptide(L)'
;IGAVAWKRYGKESPFFYEGDGVLRNSTFSAHVDLRSMFLNGFTFDQSTADWWAKQSDEAKASLLGNDSDEAPCQPIDVIVNDLFGWIAYIKKKLGDDELCLWAQGTDFDVAILRYICWKLGINFQIKHTQLRDHRTFYLELARIVWGAEDCNDEPFDLDKAYAMTTDYKDITDEGSAHDPIFDCKRSIYSTWQMMKKIREGYAKTV
;
A
#
# COMPACT_ATOMS: atom_id res chain seq x y z
N ILE A 1 8.32 3.72 -4.90
CA ILE A 1 6.84 3.64 -4.95
C ILE A 1 6.44 2.19 -5.13
N GLY A 2 5.60 1.68 -4.23
CA GLY A 2 5.05 0.33 -4.32
C GLY A 2 3.53 0.31 -4.32
N ALA A 3 2.92 -0.62 -5.06
CA ALA A 3 1.50 -0.88 -5.03
C ALA A 3 1.18 -2.35 -5.31
N VAL A 4 0.10 -2.86 -4.72
CA VAL A 4 -0.34 -4.25 -4.87
C VAL A 4 -1.83 -4.29 -5.21
N ALA A 5 -2.19 -4.98 -6.29
CA ALA A 5 -3.58 -5.28 -6.58
C ALA A 5 -4.06 -6.46 -5.73
N TRP A 6 -5.27 -6.37 -5.19
CA TRP A 6 -5.79 -7.39 -4.29
C TRP A 6 -7.29 -7.65 -4.44
N LYS A 7 -7.72 -8.82 -3.98
CA LYS A 7 -9.11 -9.29 -4.00
C LYS A 7 -9.76 -9.01 -2.65
N ARG A 8 -10.53 -7.93 -2.53
CA ARG A 8 -11.21 -7.53 -1.28
C ARG A 8 -12.05 -8.65 -0.65
N TYR A 9 -12.68 -9.46 -1.47
CA TYR A 9 -13.57 -10.55 -1.05
C TYR A 9 -13.03 -11.94 -1.41
N GLY A 10 -11.72 -12.07 -1.60
CA GLY A 10 -11.09 -13.37 -1.84
C GLY A 10 -11.44 -14.38 -0.74
N LYS A 11 -11.87 -15.60 -1.14
CA LYS A 11 -12.29 -16.62 -0.16
C LYS A 11 -11.10 -17.22 0.59
N GLU A 12 -10.04 -17.56 -0.12
CA GLU A 12 -8.86 -18.27 0.41
C GLU A 12 -7.68 -17.31 0.63
N SER A 13 -7.51 -16.33 -0.24
CA SER A 13 -6.43 -15.35 -0.20
C SER A 13 -6.86 -14.01 -0.80
N PRO A 14 -6.34 -12.89 -0.28
CA PRO A 14 -6.53 -11.59 -0.89
C PRO A 14 -5.65 -11.37 -2.13
N PHE A 15 -4.58 -12.17 -2.31
CA PHE A 15 -3.61 -11.97 -3.38
C PHE A 15 -4.00 -12.67 -4.67
N PHE A 16 -3.53 -12.12 -5.79
CA PHE A 16 -3.54 -12.79 -7.07
C PHE A 16 -2.26 -13.64 -7.18
N TYR A 17 -2.40 -14.88 -7.57
CA TYR A 17 -1.27 -15.77 -7.83
C TYR A 17 -0.96 -15.80 -9.32
N GLU A 18 0.30 -15.94 -9.69
CA GLU A 18 0.73 -16.00 -11.09
C GLU A 18 0.05 -17.10 -11.92
N GLY A 19 -0.38 -18.17 -11.27
CA GLY A 19 -1.09 -19.30 -11.89
C GLY A 19 -2.60 -19.06 -12.13
N ASP A 20 -3.20 -18.00 -11.57
CA ASP A 20 -4.64 -17.75 -11.68
C ASP A 20 -5.09 -17.36 -13.10
N GLY A 21 -4.16 -17.05 -14.00
CA GLY A 21 -4.44 -16.55 -15.35
C GLY A 21 -5.13 -15.19 -15.42
N VAL A 22 -5.48 -14.60 -14.27
CA VAL A 22 -6.23 -13.33 -14.16
C VAL A 22 -5.29 -12.13 -14.29
N LEU A 23 -4.25 -12.08 -13.47
CA LEU A 23 -3.23 -11.04 -13.51
C LEU A 23 -1.84 -11.64 -13.59
N ARG A 24 -1.06 -11.24 -14.60
CA ARG A 24 0.35 -11.60 -14.70
C ARG A 24 1.26 -10.72 -13.85
N ASN A 25 0.79 -9.50 -13.55
CA ASN A 25 1.52 -8.52 -12.77
C ASN A 25 0.56 -7.84 -11.81
N SER A 26 0.46 -8.35 -10.58
CA SER A 26 -0.38 -7.81 -9.52
C SER A 26 0.35 -6.82 -8.61
N THR A 27 1.66 -6.63 -8.81
CA THR A 27 2.50 -5.70 -8.05
C THR A 27 3.12 -4.66 -8.98
N PHE A 28 3.26 -3.45 -8.46
CA PHE A 28 4.04 -2.38 -9.06
C PHE A 28 5.10 -1.95 -8.07
N SER A 29 6.36 -1.93 -8.48
CA SER A 29 7.48 -1.43 -7.67
C SER A 29 8.41 -0.62 -8.57
N ALA A 30 8.81 0.56 -8.10
CA ALA A 30 9.78 1.40 -8.79
C ALA A 30 10.59 2.25 -7.80
N HIS A 31 11.88 2.37 -8.05
CA HIS A 31 12.79 3.23 -7.30
C HIS A 31 12.95 4.57 -8.02
N VAL A 32 12.82 5.65 -7.24
CA VAL A 32 12.87 7.01 -7.77
C VAL A 32 14.32 7.48 -7.82
N ASP A 33 14.75 7.96 -8.98
CA ASP A 33 15.99 8.75 -9.07
C ASP A 33 15.81 10.10 -8.35
N LEU A 34 16.45 10.22 -7.19
CA LEU A 34 16.39 11.44 -6.37
C LEU A 34 16.90 12.69 -7.13
N ARG A 35 17.84 12.52 -8.05
CA ARG A 35 18.31 13.62 -8.88
C ARG A 35 17.18 14.17 -9.76
N SER A 36 16.32 13.28 -10.29
CA SER A 36 15.15 13.69 -11.07
C SER A 36 14.18 14.53 -10.24
N MET A 37 14.02 14.22 -8.94
CA MET A 37 13.20 15.00 -8.03
C MET A 37 13.72 16.44 -7.90
N PHE A 38 15.01 16.61 -7.63
CA PHE A 38 15.62 17.94 -7.53
C PHE A 38 15.55 18.73 -8.82
N LEU A 39 15.78 18.10 -9.97
CA LEU A 39 15.68 18.75 -11.30
C LEU A 39 14.25 19.23 -11.58
N ASN A 40 13.24 18.56 -11.06
CA ASN A 40 11.85 18.97 -11.13
C ASN A 40 11.43 19.92 -9.98
N GLY A 41 12.41 20.40 -9.19
CA GLY A 41 12.19 21.41 -8.15
C GLY A 41 11.43 20.89 -6.93
N PHE A 42 11.47 19.60 -6.63
CA PHE A 42 11.01 19.06 -5.35
C PHE A 42 11.98 19.42 -4.25
N THR A 43 11.46 19.63 -3.06
CA THR A 43 12.25 19.97 -1.88
C THR A 43 12.51 18.73 -1.04
N PHE A 44 13.55 18.82 -0.24
CA PHE A 44 13.95 17.79 0.69
C PHE A 44 13.55 18.21 2.12
N ASP A 45 12.99 17.29 2.88
CA ASP A 45 12.70 17.49 4.27
C ASP A 45 13.77 16.85 5.16
N GLN A 46 14.48 17.68 5.93
CA GLN A 46 15.59 17.22 6.75
C GLN A 46 15.14 16.28 7.87
N SER A 47 13.98 16.52 8.46
CA SER A 47 13.47 15.67 9.56
C SER A 47 13.13 14.25 9.07
N THR A 48 12.60 14.15 7.86
CA THR A 48 12.35 12.86 7.19
C THR A 48 13.65 12.13 6.88
N ALA A 49 14.67 12.83 6.42
CA ALA A 49 15.98 12.22 6.18
C ALA A 49 16.65 11.73 7.48
N ASP A 50 16.59 12.54 8.54
CA ASP A 50 17.11 12.17 9.85
C ASP A 50 16.39 10.95 10.44
N TRP A 51 15.10 10.80 10.15
CA TRP A 51 14.33 9.62 10.51
C TRP A 51 14.79 8.39 9.70
N TRP A 52 14.95 8.52 8.37
CA TRP A 52 15.45 7.44 7.52
C TRP A 52 16.87 7.02 7.88
N ALA A 53 17.74 7.96 8.27
CA ALA A 53 19.11 7.66 8.70
C ALA A 53 19.18 6.69 9.89
N LYS A 54 18.12 6.64 10.71
CA LYS A 54 18.01 5.78 11.89
C LYS A 54 17.39 4.40 11.58
N GLN A 55 16.87 4.18 10.37
CA GLN A 55 16.30 2.90 9.99
C GLN A 55 17.37 1.84 9.73
N SER A 56 16.96 0.57 9.63
CA SER A 56 17.88 -0.54 9.34
C SER A 56 18.52 -0.41 7.95
N ASP A 57 19.61 -1.11 7.71
CA ASP A 57 20.27 -1.07 6.41
C ASP A 57 19.43 -1.73 5.32
N GLU A 58 18.62 -2.73 5.68
CA GLU A 58 17.65 -3.36 4.77
C GLU A 58 16.57 -2.36 4.33
N ALA A 59 16.02 -1.58 5.28
CA ALA A 59 15.02 -0.55 4.98
C ALA A 59 15.60 0.56 4.09
N LYS A 60 16.85 0.96 4.34
CA LYS A 60 17.56 1.94 3.50
C LYS A 60 17.84 1.40 2.10
N ALA A 61 18.23 0.14 1.96
CA ALA A 61 18.43 -0.50 0.66
C ALA A 61 17.13 -0.56 -0.14
N SER A 62 16.01 -0.87 0.51
CA SER A 62 14.67 -0.85 -0.11
C SER A 62 14.26 0.55 -0.60
N LEU A 63 14.67 1.63 0.11
CA LEU A 63 14.40 3.01 -0.29
C LEU A 63 15.24 3.45 -1.48
N LEU A 64 16.55 3.19 -1.41
CA LEU A 64 17.52 3.75 -2.36
C LEU A 64 17.62 2.93 -3.65
N GLY A 65 17.07 1.72 -3.67
CA GLY A 65 17.32 0.77 -4.73
C GLY A 65 18.77 0.25 -4.71
N ASN A 66 19.01 -0.78 -5.47
CA ASN A 66 20.36 -1.21 -5.75
C ASN A 66 20.76 -0.66 -7.13
N ASP A 67 22.01 -0.24 -7.29
CA ASP A 67 22.59 0.05 -8.61
C ASP A 67 22.69 -1.20 -9.52
N SER A 68 21.97 -2.27 -9.16
CA SER A 68 21.88 -3.48 -9.96
C SER A 68 20.98 -3.25 -11.16
N ASP A 69 21.34 -3.80 -12.31
CA ASP A 69 20.59 -3.72 -13.57
C ASP A 69 19.15 -4.27 -13.46
N GLU A 70 18.81 -4.96 -12.34
CA GLU A 70 17.49 -5.60 -12.14
C GLU A 70 16.39 -4.63 -11.71
N ALA A 71 16.72 -3.50 -11.06
CA ALA A 71 15.75 -2.49 -10.65
C ALA A 71 16.37 -1.07 -10.64
N PRO A 72 16.69 -0.51 -11.81
CA PRO A 72 17.33 0.79 -11.89
C PRO A 72 16.40 1.89 -11.35
N CYS A 73 17.00 2.91 -10.71
CA CYS A 73 16.28 4.13 -10.37
C CYS A 73 15.80 4.84 -11.64
N GLN A 74 14.54 5.29 -11.64
CA GLN A 74 13.91 5.95 -12.78
C GLN A 74 13.47 7.38 -12.45
N PRO A 75 13.38 8.26 -13.44
CA PRO A 75 12.81 9.59 -13.26
C PRO A 75 11.37 9.52 -12.73
N ILE A 76 11.03 10.46 -11.85
CA ILE A 76 9.73 10.46 -11.17
C ILE A 76 8.54 10.58 -12.12
N ASP A 77 8.67 11.31 -13.21
CA ASP A 77 7.63 11.46 -14.24
C ASP A 77 7.37 10.14 -14.98
N VAL A 78 8.41 9.37 -15.28
CA VAL A 78 8.31 8.03 -15.87
C VAL A 78 7.57 7.11 -14.91
N ILE A 79 8.00 7.04 -13.64
CA ILE A 79 7.39 6.17 -12.62
C ILE A 79 5.90 6.47 -12.43
N VAL A 80 5.51 7.75 -12.37
CA VAL A 80 4.11 8.12 -12.18
C VAL A 80 3.25 7.75 -13.39
N ASN A 81 3.77 7.92 -14.61
CA ASN A 81 3.07 7.47 -15.82
C ASN A 81 2.94 5.95 -15.86
N ASP A 82 3.99 5.22 -15.50
CA ASP A 82 3.98 3.75 -15.45
C ASP A 82 3.01 3.24 -14.37
N LEU A 83 2.93 3.89 -13.21
CA LEU A 83 1.94 3.58 -12.18
C LEU A 83 0.50 3.71 -12.71
N PHE A 84 0.17 4.80 -13.41
CA PHE A 84 -1.16 4.97 -13.99
C PHE A 84 -1.40 3.99 -15.15
N GLY A 85 -0.39 3.67 -15.94
CA GLY A 85 -0.44 2.62 -16.95
C GLY A 85 -0.75 1.24 -16.35
N TRP A 86 -0.08 0.91 -15.25
CA TRP A 86 -0.33 -0.32 -14.50
C TRP A 86 -1.75 -0.35 -13.89
N ILE A 87 -2.23 0.74 -13.29
CA ILE A 87 -3.60 0.86 -12.79
C ILE A 87 -4.62 0.64 -13.92
N ALA A 88 -4.40 1.24 -15.09
CA ALA A 88 -5.25 1.04 -16.27
C ALA A 88 -5.23 -0.42 -16.76
N TYR A 89 -4.07 -1.08 -16.72
CA TYR A 89 -3.94 -2.50 -17.03
C TYR A 89 -4.76 -3.37 -16.06
N ILE A 90 -4.67 -3.11 -14.74
CA ILE A 90 -5.44 -3.83 -13.71
C ILE A 90 -6.95 -3.67 -13.98
N LYS A 91 -7.42 -2.43 -14.20
CA LYS A 91 -8.83 -2.14 -14.53
C LYS A 91 -9.30 -2.92 -15.74
N LYS A 92 -8.53 -2.92 -16.82
CA LYS A 92 -8.86 -3.65 -18.04
C LYS A 92 -8.94 -5.16 -17.84
N LYS A 93 -8.06 -5.73 -16.99
CA LYS A 93 -8.00 -7.17 -16.74
C LYS A 93 -9.10 -7.67 -15.82
N LEU A 94 -9.45 -6.90 -14.80
CA LEU A 94 -10.49 -7.28 -13.84
C LEU A 94 -11.91 -6.95 -14.33
N GLY A 95 -12.05 -6.15 -15.39
CA GLY A 95 -13.36 -5.70 -15.86
C GLY A 95 -14.07 -4.80 -14.84
N ASP A 96 -13.33 -4.21 -13.92
CA ASP A 96 -13.86 -3.46 -12.79
C ASP A 96 -13.58 -1.96 -12.98
N ASP A 97 -14.63 -1.22 -13.33
CA ASP A 97 -14.61 0.24 -13.38
C ASP A 97 -14.61 0.88 -11.97
N GLU A 98 -14.88 0.09 -10.91
CA GLU A 98 -14.95 0.52 -9.52
C GLU A 98 -13.65 0.25 -8.75
N LEU A 99 -12.51 0.09 -9.43
CA LEU A 99 -11.22 -0.04 -8.77
C LEU A 99 -11.04 1.06 -7.73
N CYS A 100 -10.74 0.68 -6.49
CA CYS A 100 -10.42 1.61 -5.41
C CYS A 100 -8.92 1.62 -5.14
N LEU A 101 -8.37 2.82 -4.98
CA LEU A 101 -7.02 3.01 -4.46
C LEU A 101 -7.07 3.10 -2.93
N TRP A 102 -6.36 2.21 -2.29
CA TRP A 102 -6.16 2.20 -0.84
C TRP A 102 -4.78 2.76 -0.50
N ALA A 103 -4.71 3.62 0.51
CA ALA A 103 -3.47 4.15 1.05
C ALA A 103 -3.50 4.09 2.57
N GLN A 104 -2.35 3.99 3.22
CA GLN A 104 -2.25 3.96 4.69
C GLN A 104 -2.40 5.35 5.35
N GLY A 105 -2.84 6.30 4.59
CA GLY A 105 -3.15 7.68 4.92
C GLY A 105 -3.41 8.41 3.61
N THR A 106 -4.68 8.62 3.25
CA THR A 106 -5.02 9.31 1.99
C THR A 106 -4.56 10.77 1.99
N ASP A 107 -4.45 11.36 3.16
CA ASP A 107 -3.92 12.71 3.40
C ASP A 107 -2.37 12.77 3.35
N PHE A 108 -1.70 11.62 3.29
CA PHE A 108 -0.25 11.51 3.15
C PHE A 108 0.12 10.98 1.77
N ASP A 109 -0.03 9.68 1.51
CA ASP A 109 0.42 9.05 0.26
C ASP A 109 -0.28 9.64 -0.97
N VAL A 110 -1.61 9.80 -0.90
CA VAL A 110 -2.39 10.33 -2.02
C VAL A 110 -2.15 11.83 -2.20
N ALA A 111 -1.98 12.57 -1.11
CA ALA A 111 -1.64 14.00 -1.19
C ALA A 111 -0.28 14.23 -1.85
N ILE A 112 0.73 13.42 -1.48
CA ILE A 112 2.06 13.45 -2.10
C ILE A 112 1.95 13.11 -3.60
N LEU A 113 1.26 12.03 -3.96
CA LEU A 113 1.09 11.63 -5.36
C LEU A 113 0.35 12.71 -6.18
N ARG A 114 -0.69 13.33 -5.62
CA ARG A 114 -1.39 14.45 -6.28
C ARG A 114 -0.49 15.65 -6.48
N TYR A 115 0.33 15.99 -5.48
CA TYR A 115 1.28 17.09 -5.59
C TYR A 115 2.34 16.82 -6.66
N ILE A 116 2.85 15.59 -6.73
CA ILE A 116 3.79 15.18 -7.78
C ILE A 116 3.12 15.33 -9.16
N CYS A 117 1.91 14.79 -9.34
CA CYS A 117 1.16 14.91 -10.58
C CYS A 117 0.94 16.38 -10.99
N TRP A 118 0.50 17.22 -10.04
CA TRP A 118 0.29 18.64 -10.30
C TRP A 118 1.57 19.33 -10.75
N LYS A 119 2.67 19.07 -10.06
CA LYS A 119 3.97 19.71 -10.35
C LYS A 119 4.55 19.28 -11.69
N LEU A 120 4.32 18.05 -12.10
CA LEU A 120 4.79 17.48 -13.37
C LEU A 120 3.81 17.68 -14.54
N GLY A 121 2.64 18.31 -14.30
CA GLY A 121 1.61 18.45 -15.34
C GLY A 121 0.95 17.13 -15.75
N ILE A 122 1.02 16.09 -14.89
CA ILE A 122 0.42 14.79 -15.11
C ILE A 122 -1.01 14.80 -14.55
N ASN A 123 -1.99 14.29 -15.32
CA ASN A 123 -3.35 14.19 -14.85
C ASN A 123 -3.49 13.08 -13.79
N PHE A 124 -3.97 13.44 -12.60
CA PHE A 124 -4.29 12.48 -11.54
C PHE A 124 -5.60 11.75 -11.89
N GLN A 125 -5.51 10.50 -12.33
CA GLN A 125 -6.62 9.75 -12.94
C GLN A 125 -7.58 9.06 -11.97
N ILE A 126 -7.40 9.22 -10.65
CA ILE A 126 -8.21 8.54 -9.63
C ILE A 126 -9.22 9.52 -9.06
N LYS A 127 -10.50 9.15 -9.14
CA LYS A 127 -11.59 9.96 -8.60
C LYS A 127 -11.59 9.93 -7.06
N HIS A 128 -12.05 11.00 -6.42
CA HIS A 128 -12.16 11.05 -4.95
C HIS A 128 -13.03 9.91 -4.38
N THR A 129 -14.07 9.49 -5.11
CA THR A 129 -14.94 8.37 -4.75
C THR A 129 -14.24 7.00 -4.78
N GLN A 130 -13.08 6.90 -5.43
CA GLN A 130 -12.27 5.68 -5.52
C GLN A 130 -11.18 5.60 -4.45
N LEU A 131 -11.02 6.63 -3.60
CA LEU A 131 -10.02 6.65 -2.54
C LEU A 131 -10.54 5.96 -1.28
N ARG A 132 -9.67 5.21 -0.63
CA ARG A 132 -9.93 4.54 0.65
C ARG A 132 -8.74 4.73 1.58
N ASP A 133 -9.03 5.12 2.80
CA ASP A 133 -8.02 5.23 3.86
C ASP A 133 -7.94 3.90 4.63
N HIS A 134 -6.79 3.23 4.49
CA HIS A 134 -6.58 1.94 5.13
C HIS A 134 -6.52 2.07 6.65
N ARG A 135 -5.80 3.06 7.17
CA ARG A 135 -5.59 3.25 8.61
C ARG A 135 -6.92 3.40 9.33
N THR A 136 -7.75 4.34 8.87
CA THR A 136 -9.07 4.59 9.45
C THR A 136 -9.95 3.35 9.35
N PHE A 137 -10.02 2.75 8.17
CA PHE A 137 -10.87 1.59 7.93
C PHE A 137 -10.45 0.40 8.80
N TYR A 138 -9.17 0.11 8.90
CA TYR A 138 -8.64 -1.02 9.64
C TYR A 138 -8.82 -0.86 11.16
N LEU A 139 -8.57 0.34 11.70
CA LEU A 139 -8.78 0.64 13.11
C LEU A 139 -10.26 0.52 13.51
N GLU A 140 -11.18 1.01 12.67
CA GLU A 140 -12.61 0.87 12.93
C GLU A 140 -13.07 -0.60 12.84
N LEU A 141 -12.55 -1.38 11.88
CA LEU A 141 -12.80 -2.82 11.83
C LEU A 141 -12.29 -3.55 13.09
N ALA A 142 -11.10 -3.19 13.56
CA ALA A 142 -10.53 -3.78 14.77
C ALA A 142 -11.43 -3.53 15.98
N ARG A 143 -11.94 -2.31 16.16
CA ARG A 143 -12.89 -1.97 17.21
C ARG A 143 -14.19 -2.77 17.14
N ILE A 144 -14.72 -2.97 15.92
CA ILE A 144 -15.95 -3.77 15.72
C ILE A 144 -15.72 -5.23 16.08
N VAL A 145 -14.57 -5.80 15.72
CA VAL A 145 -14.28 -7.24 15.91
C VAL A 145 -13.95 -7.59 17.36
N TRP A 146 -13.26 -6.71 18.09
CA TRP A 146 -12.82 -6.97 19.47
C TRP A 146 -13.55 -6.18 20.54
N GLY A 147 -14.49 -5.31 20.14
CA GLY A 147 -15.30 -4.49 21.05
C GLY A 147 -14.64 -3.17 21.44
N ALA A 148 -15.49 -2.19 21.77
CA ALA A 148 -15.04 -0.84 22.10
C ALA A 148 -14.36 -0.76 23.47
N GLU A 149 -14.61 -1.70 24.36
CA GLU A 149 -14.08 -1.70 25.74
C GLU A 149 -12.57 -1.92 25.76
N ASP A 150 -12.05 -2.76 24.87
CA ASP A 150 -10.60 -3.03 24.77
C ASP A 150 -9.81 -1.89 24.10
N CYS A 151 -10.49 -0.89 23.56
CA CYS A 151 -9.86 0.19 22.79
C CYS A 151 -9.90 1.56 23.48
N ASN A 152 -10.52 1.69 24.68
CA ASN A 152 -10.85 2.99 25.27
C ASN A 152 -9.78 3.59 26.19
N ASP A 153 -8.83 2.84 26.70
CA ASP A 153 -7.93 3.31 27.76
C ASP A 153 -6.52 3.68 27.28
N GLU A 154 -6.16 3.37 26.03
CA GLU A 154 -4.88 3.77 25.43
C GLU A 154 -5.05 4.14 23.94
N PRO A 155 -4.17 4.95 23.37
CA PRO A 155 -4.14 5.20 21.93
C PRO A 155 -4.06 3.88 21.17
N PHE A 156 -5.14 3.53 20.47
CA PHE A 156 -5.21 2.33 19.66
C PHE A 156 -4.56 2.62 18.30
N ASP A 157 -3.38 2.05 18.08
CA ASP A 157 -2.58 2.24 16.88
C ASP A 157 -2.60 1.01 15.96
N LEU A 158 -1.96 1.14 14.83
CA LEU A 158 -1.90 0.07 13.83
C LEU A 158 -1.16 -1.16 14.34
N ASP A 159 -0.12 -1.00 15.15
CA ASP A 159 0.67 -2.14 15.63
C ASP A 159 -0.15 -3.01 16.58
N LYS A 160 -0.95 -2.40 17.47
CA LYS A 160 -1.92 -3.11 18.29
C LYS A 160 -2.98 -3.82 17.43
N ALA A 161 -3.49 -3.15 16.40
CA ALA A 161 -4.45 -3.75 15.49
C ALA A 161 -3.86 -4.94 14.70
N TYR A 162 -2.62 -4.85 14.25
CA TYR A 162 -1.94 -5.97 13.58
C TYR A 162 -1.72 -7.16 14.53
N ALA A 163 -1.45 -6.91 15.80
CA ALA A 163 -1.30 -7.97 16.80
C ALA A 163 -2.60 -8.78 17.05
N MET A 164 -3.76 -8.25 16.67
CA MET A 164 -5.06 -8.93 16.79
C MET A 164 -5.35 -9.92 15.65
N THR A 165 -4.55 -9.93 14.61
CA THR A 165 -4.59 -10.89 13.50
C THR A 165 -3.25 -11.61 13.37
N THR A 166 -3.15 -12.62 12.52
CA THR A 166 -1.85 -13.14 12.11
C THR A 166 -1.15 -12.06 11.28
N ASP A 167 -0.01 -11.59 11.74
CA ASP A 167 0.76 -10.60 11.00
C ASP A 167 1.35 -11.26 9.73
N TYR A 168 1.36 -10.52 8.63
CA TYR A 168 1.92 -11.00 7.38
C TYR A 168 3.40 -11.37 7.51
N LYS A 169 4.16 -10.64 8.34
CA LYS A 169 5.57 -10.93 8.65
C LYS A 169 5.81 -12.33 9.24
N ASP A 170 4.79 -12.89 9.91
CA ASP A 170 4.90 -14.20 10.56
C ASP A 170 4.64 -15.38 9.61
N ILE A 171 4.18 -15.10 8.40
CA ILE A 171 3.83 -16.11 7.39
C ILE A 171 4.62 -15.98 6.08
N THR A 172 5.56 -15.04 6.02
CA THR A 172 6.42 -14.83 4.85
C THR A 172 7.84 -14.46 5.28
N ASP A 173 8.80 -14.94 4.53
CA ASP A 173 10.20 -14.54 4.64
C ASP A 173 10.55 -13.42 3.62
N GLU A 174 9.56 -12.93 2.85
CA GLU A 174 9.74 -11.92 1.81
C GLU A 174 9.57 -10.51 2.36
N GLY A 175 10.64 -9.72 2.33
CA GLY A 175 10.62 -8.30 2.64
C GLY A 175 10.66 -8.01 4.14
N SER A 176 10.73 -6.73 4.46
CA SER A 176 10.80 -6.21 5.83
C SER A 176 9.96 -4.93 5.96
N ALA A 177 9.76 -4.47 7.18
CA ALA A 177 9.12 -3.18 7.46
C ALA A 177 9.82 -2.05 6.67
N HIS A 178 9.04 -1.14 6.12
CA HIS A 178 9.45 -0.04 5.23
C HIS A 178 9.81 -0.46 3.80
N ASP A 179 9.73 -1.76 3.44
CA ASP A 179 9.63 -2.14 2.04
C ASP A 179 8.21 -1.83 1.54
N PRO A 180 8.04 -1.02 0.48
CA PRO A 180 6.71 -0.57 0.06
C PRO A 180 5.77 -1.71 -0.36
N ILE A 181 6.30 -2.80 -0.92
CA ILE A 181 5.49 -3.96 -1.32
C ILE A 181 5.12 -4.81 -0.10
N PHE A 182 6.07 -5.00 0.82
CA PHE A 182 5.81 -5.69 2.06
C PHE A 182 4.74 -4.98 2.89
N ASP A 183 4.84 -3.67 3.07
CA ASP A 183 3.88 -2.86 3.84
C ASP A 183 2.48 -2.89 3.19
N CYS A 184 2.40 -2.85 1.85
CA CYS A 184 1.14 -3.05 1.14
C CYS A 184 0.54 -4.45 1.42
N LYS A 185 1.35 -5.52 1.30
CA LYS A 185 0.91 -6.90 1.53
C LYS A 185 0.47 -7.11 2.98
N ARG A 186 1.20 -6.57 3.94
CA ARG A 186 0.87 -6.60 5.38
C ARG A 186 -0.49 -5.96 5.65
N SER A 187 -0.72 -4.78 5.13
CA SER A 187 -1.97 -4.03 5.26
C SER A 187 -3.15 -4.77 4.60
N ILE A 188 -2.96 -5.31 3.41
CA ILE A 188 -3.95 -6.08 2.66
C ILE A 188 -4.33 -7.35 3.44
N TYR A 189 -3.35 -8.12 3.91
CA TYR A 189 -3.57 -9.39 4.56
C TYR A 189 -4.34 -9.24 5.87
N SER A 190 -3.95 -8.27 6.69
CA SER A 190 -4.62 -7.97 7.95
C SER A 190 -6.07 -7.50 7.73
N THR A 191 -6.29 -6.60 6.78
CA THR A 191 -7.64 -6.13 6.41
C THR A 191 -8.53 -7.28 5.92
N TRP A 192 -7.98 -8.14 5.08
CA TRP A 192 -8.71 -9.30 4.57
C TRP A 192 -9.12 -10.28 5.68
N GLN A 193 -8.23 -10.56 6.64
CA GLN A 193 -8.53 -11.40 7.80
C GLN A 193 -9.67 -10.83 8.64
N MET A 194 -9.64 -9.51 8.93
CA MET A 194 -10.70 -8.82 9.65
C MET A 194 -12.05 -8.93 8.94
N MET A 195 -12.06 -8.63 7.65
CA MET A 195 -13.27 -8.73 6.83
C MET A 195 -13.80 -10.16 6.73
N LYS A 196 -12.90 -11.15 6.72
CA LYS A 196 -13.27 -12.57 6.73
C LYS A 196 -13.94 -12.94 8.05
N LYS A 197 -13.39 -12.55 9.20
CA LYS A 197 -13.99 -12.78 10.53
C LYS A 197 -15.38 -12.17 10.64
N ILE A 198 -15.57 -10.93 10.18
CA ILE A 198 -16.88 -10.28 10.20
C ILE A 198 -17.90 -11.08 9.37
N ARG A 199 -17.55 -11.48 8.15
CA ARG A 199 -18.44 -12.27 7.27
C ARG A 199 -18.81 -13.62 7.89
N GLU A 200 -17.84 -14.32 8.49
CA GLU A 200 -18.08 -15.61 9.15
C GLU A 200 -18.92 -15.47 10.43
N GLY A 201 -18.80 -14.36 11.16
CA GLY A 201 -19.62 -14.02 12.29
C GLY A 201 -21.08 -13.77 11.90
N TYR A 202 -21.33 -13.02 10.84
CA TYR A 202 -22.68 -12.79 10.32
C TYR A 202 -23.32 -14.05 9.74
N ALA A 203 -22.55 -14.92 9.08
CA ALA A 203 -23.07 -16.17 8.52
C ALA A 203 -23.55 -17.17 9.59
N LYS A 204 -23.11 -17.02 10.84
CA LYS A 204 -23.54 -17.89 11.96
C LYS A 204 -24.82 -17.40 12.67
N THR A 205 -25.28 -16.19 12.37
CA THR A 205 -26.45 -15.55 12.98
C THR A 205 -27.69 -15.53 12.09
N VAL A 206 -27.60 -16.05 10.87
CA VAL A 206 -28.66 -16.26 9.91
C VAL A 206 -28.89 -17.76 9.70
#